data_dee688f46771f70cf26413b7c507cd3f
#
_entry.id   dee688f46771f70cf26413b7c507cd3f
#
_cell.length_a   1.000
_cell.length_b   1.000
_cell.length_c   1.000
_cell.angle_alpha   90.00
_cell.angle_beta   90.00
_cell.angle_gamma   90.00
#
_symmetry.space_group_name_H-M   'P 1'
#
loop_
_entity.id
_entity.type
_entity.pdbx_description
1 polymer ?
#
loop_
_entity_poly.entity_id
_entity_poly.type
_entity_poly.pdbx_seq_one_letter_code
_entity_poly.pdbx_strand_id
1 'polypeptide(L)'
;LHSLRRRQRQMCIRDRYYTQGFNPHIYLSFTCPLSLGQESLCESCEVKTEQETIDPQTWIDALQPLMPRGIVITKIAPAVEKVGEIETAAYEVTMPASSAIALDAYNNAEHAEVTKKTKRGQKTLDLKAYLDRIAYTVEDDTLHFTAVLPCGSGEALNLNPALLTDFLREQGAAPVWQCRVVRTHLYNKAGKDFE
;
A
#
# COMPACT_ATOMS: atom_id res chain seq x y z
N LEU A 1 -7.35 35.74 2.78
CA LEU A 1 -6.93 34.32 2.84
C LEU A 1 -7.90 33.39 2.07
N HIS A 2 -9.22 33.57 2.18
CA HIS A 2 -10.21 32.74 1.46
C HIS A 2 -10.20 32.94 -0.07
N SER A 3 -9.88 34.13 -0.56
CA SER A 3 -9.85 34.43 -2.01
C SER A 3 -8.66 33.82 -2.73
N LEU A 4 -7.49 33.71 -2.07
CA LEU A 4 -6.30 33.07 -2.60
C LEU A 4 -6.47 31.55 -2.72
N ARG A 5 -7.09 30.90 -1.70
CA ARG A 5 -7.43 29.47 -1.77
C ARG A 5 -8.44 29.14 -2.88
N ARG A 6 -9.35 30.06 -3.19
CA ARG A 6 -10.31 29.90 -4.29
C ARG A 6 -9.64 30.03 -5.66
N ARG A 7 -8.68 30.96 -5.84
CA ARG A 7 -7.89 31.10 -7.08
C ARG A 7 -6.97 29.92 -7.32
N GLN A 8 -6.30 29.41 -6.29
CA GLN A 8 -5.47 28.22 -6.41
C GLN A 8 -6.30 26.97 -6.75
N ARG A 9 -7.48 26.81 -6.15
CA ARG A 9 -8.43 25.74 -6.56
C ARG A 9 -8.88 25.89 -8.01
N GLN A 10 -9.08 27.09 -8.52
CA GLN A 10 -9.49 27.33 -9.91
C GLN A 10 -8.35 27.09 -10.91
N MET A 11 -7.10 27.42 -10.59
CA MET A 11 -5.94 27.07 -11.43
C MET A 11 -5.74 25.55 -11.51
N CYS A 12 -5.83 24.85 -10.38
CA CYS A 12 -5.75 23.38 -10.36
C CYS A 12 -6.95 22.68 -11.04
N ILE A 13 -8.09 23.34 -11.23
CA ILE A 13 -9.29 22.76 -11.84
C ILE A 13 -9.21 22.78 -13.37
N ARG A 14 -8.54 23.76 -13.98
CA ARG A 14 -8.48 23.92 -15.45
C ARG A 14 -7.67 22.84 -16.16
N ASP A 15 -6.71 22.22 -15.50
CA ASP A 15 -5.74 21.32 -16.12
C ASP A 15 -6.04 19.85 -15.85
N ARG A 16 -7.20 19.53 -15.26
CA ARG A 16 -7.57 18.17 -14.87
C ARG A 16 -8.58 17.60 -15.84
N TYR A 17 -8.31 16.40 -16.30
CA TYR A 17 -9.27 15.62 -17.06
C TYR A 17 -10.37 15.07 -16.14
N TYR A 18 -11.61 15.33 -16.50
CA TYR A 18 -12.78 14.81 -15.78
C TYR A 18 -13.38 13.61 -16.51
N THR A 19 -13.86 12.65 -15.75
CA THR A 19 -14.61 11.52 -16.30
C THR A 19 -15.88 12.03 -16.98
N GLN A 20 -16.22 11.46 -18.13
CA GLN A 20 -17.48 11.75 -18.80
C GLN A 20 -18.59 10.92 -18.17
N GLY A 21 -19.66 11.53 -17.68
CA GLY A 21 -20.78 10.85 -17.06
C GLY A 21 -21.67 11.79 -16.27
N PHE A 22 -22.68 11.23 -15.61
CA PHE A 22 -23.70 11.96 -14.85
C PHE A 22 -23.11 12.76 -13.67
N ASN A 23 -22.00 12.27 -13.08
CA ASN A 23 -21.24 12.93 -12.03
C ASN A 23 -19.76 13.01 -12.43
N PRO A 24 -19.34 14.08 -13.14
CA PRO A 24 -17.94 14.24 -13.53
C PRO A 24 -17.04 14.37 -12.31
N HIS A 25 -16.00 13.54 -12.22
CA HIS A 25 -14.96 13.63 -11.20
C HIS A 25 -13.59 13.57 -11.84
N ILE A 26 -12.58 14.06 -11.12
CA ILE A 26 -11.20 14.04 -11.59
C ILE A 26 -10.79 12.60 -11.84
N TYR A 27 -10.17 12.34 -12.98
CA TYR A 27 -9.58 11.03 -13.26
C TYR A 27 -8.31 10.87 -12.41
N LEU A 28 -8.48 10.20 -11.30
CA LEU A 28 -7.45 9.88 -10.33
C LEU A 28 -7.59 8.41 -9.94
N SER A 29 -6.53 7.64 -10.12
CA SER A 29 -6.49 6.22 -9.78
C SER A 29 -5.30 5.94 -8.86
N PHE A 30 -5.56 5.37 -7.68
CA PHE A 30 -4.50 4.89 -6.79
C PHE A 30 -4.11 3.47 -7.17
N THR A 31 -2.82 3.17 -7.13
CA THR A 31 -2.29 1.87 -7.54
C THR A 31 -2.75 0.74 -6.61
N CYS A 32 -2.50 0.86 -5.33
CA CYS A 32 -2.93 -0.11 -4.31
C CYS A 32 -3.20 0.63 -3.00
N PRO A 33 -4.47 0.87 -2.64
CA PRO A 33 -4.79 1.64 -1.43
C PRO A 33 -4.11 1.07 -0.19
N LEU A 34 -3.45 1.95 0.58
CA LEU A 34 -2.81 1.59 1.83
C LEU A 34 -3.86 1.46 2.94
N SER A 35 -3.73 0.43 3.77
CA SER A 35 -4.62 0.23 4.90
C SER A 35 -4.26 1.17 6.05
N LEU A 36 -5.26 1.53 6.86
CA LEU A 36 -5.05 2.34 8.06
C LEU A 36 -4.06 1.66 9.02
N GLY A 37 -3.19 2.46 9.60
CA GLY A 37 -2.16 1.99 10.55
C GLY A 37 -0.91 1.40 9.89
N GLN A 38 -0.78 1.51 8.58
CA GLN A 38 0.39 1.10 7.82
C GLN A 38 1.08 2.32 7.20
N GLU A 39 2.39 2.21 7.02
CA GLU A 39 3.22 3.18 6.31
C GLU A 39 3.58 2.63 4.93
N SER A 40 3.99 3.51 4.01
CA SER A 40 4.46 3.10 2.69
C SER A 40 5.52 4.05 2.14
N LEU A 41 6.46 3.49 1.39
CA LEU A 41 7.52 4.22 0.69
C LEU A 41 7.28 4.24 -0.84
N CYS A 42 6.27 3.53 -1.34
CA CYS A 42 6.07 3.27 -2.77
C CYS A 42 4.63 3.52 -3.24
N GLU A 43 3.89 4.44 -2.58
CA GLU A 43 2.55 4.78 -3.04
C GLU A 43 2.63 5.58 -4.33
N SER A 44 1.77 5.24 -5.28
CA SER A 44 1.60 6.00 -6.51
C SER A 44 0.14 6.21 -6.88
N CYS A 45 -0.11 7.25 -7.65
CA CYS A 45 -1.42 7.50 -8.23
C CYS A 45 -1.27 8.03 -9.66
N GLU A 46 -2.16 7.60 -10.53
CA GLU A 46 -2.28 8.12 -11.88
C GLU A 46 -3.27 9.27 -11.92
N VAL A 47 -2.86 10.37 -12.53
CA VAL A 47 -3.71 11.53 -12.79
C VAL A 47 -3.72 11.79 -14.28
N LYS A 48 -4.89 11.87 -14.89
CA LYS A 48 -5.01 12.30 -16.27
C LYS A 48 -5.11 13.83 -16.35
N THR A 49 -4.31 14.43 -17.23
CA THR A 49 -4.28 15.88 -17.46
C THR A 49 -4.60 16.19 -18.92
N GLU A 50 -4.98 17.43 -19.21
CA GLU A 50 -5.16 17.95 -20.58
C GLU A 50 -3.87 18.55 -21.13
N GLN A 51 -2.84 18.71 -20.29
CA GLN A 51 -1.54 19.23 -20.71
C GLN A 51 -0.73 18.13 -21.39
N GLU A 52 -0.19 18.43 -22.58
CA GLU A 52 0.65 17.51 -23.35
C GLU A 52 2.03 17.32 -22.71
N THR A 53 2.55 18.37 -22.06
CA THR A 53 3.85 18.36 -21.40
C THR A 53 3.72 18.92 -19.98
N ILE A 54 4.36 18.27 -19.04
CA ILE A 54 4.40 18.66 -17.63
C ILE A 54 5.86 18.86 -17.23
N ASP A 55 6.15 19.95 -16.53
CA ASP A 55 7.39 20.06 -15.78
C ASP A 55 7.22 19.44 -14.39
N PRO A 56 7.85 18.27 -14.12
CA PRO A 56 7.66 17.55 -12.86
C PRO A 56 7.98 18.38 -11.63
N GLN A 57 9.05 19.18 -11.68
CA GLN A 57 9.48 19.96 -10.51
C GLN A 57 8.48 21.07 -10.18
N THR A 58 8.00 21.80 -11.17
CA THR A 58 6.96 22.81 -10.97
C THR A 58 5.70 22.20 -10.33
N TRP A 59 5.32 20.99 -10.72
CA TRP A 59 4.17 20.32 -10.15
C TRP A 59 4.42 19.85 -8.72
N ILE A 60 5.60 19.31 -8.42
CA ILE A 60 5.99 18.92 -7.04
C ILE A 60 5.93 20.15 -6.14
N ASP A 61 6.55 21.26 -6.54
CA ASP A 61 6.60 22.49 -5.76
C ASP A 61 5.21 23.09 -5.49
N ALA A 62 4.29 22.94 -6.44
CA ALA A 62 2.92 23.42 -6.29
C ALA A 62 2.04 22.49 -5.43
N LEU A 63 2.25 21.17 -5.48
CA LEU A 63 1.41 20.18 -4.82
C LEU A 63 1.90 19.87 -3.40
N GLN A 64 3.21 19.79 -3.17
CA GLN A 64 3.77 19.42 -1.87
C GLN A 64 3.24 20.24 -0.68
N PRO A 65 3.10 21.58 -0.76
CA PRO A 65 2.53 22.38 0.32
C PRO A 65 1.05 22.08 0.63
N LEU A 66 0.35 21.40 -0.29
CA LEU A 66 -1.06 21.04 -0.17
C LEU A 66 -1.26 19.62 0.40
N MET A 67 -0.20 18.84 0.47
CA MET A 67 -0.26 17.47 0.97
C MET A 67 -0.47 17.46 2.51
N PRO A 68 -1.20 16.46 3.01
CA PRO A 68 -1.26 16.19 4.45
C PRO A 68 0.12 15.93 5.06
N ARG A 69 0.25 16.17 6.35
CA ARG A 69 1.48 15.81 7.09
C ARG A 69 1.82 14.33 6.88
N GLY A 70 3.09 14.05 6.58
CA GLY A 70 3.60 12.69 6.38
C GLY A 70 3.50 12.21 4.93
N ILE A 71 2.89 12.96 4.01
CA ILE A 71 2.89 12.63 2.59
C ILE A 71 3.93 13.49 1.87
N VAL A 72 4.91 12.83 1.26
CA VAL A 72 5.97 13.47 0.46
C VAL A 72 5.85 12.99 -0.98
N ILE A 73 5.77 13.93 -1.91
CA ILE A 73 5.80 13.64 -3.35
C ILE A 73 7.27 13.48 -3.74
N THR A 74 7.66 12.28 -4.11
CA THR A 74 9.05 11.96 -4.45
C THR A 74 9.33 12.06 -5.94
N LYS A 75 8.34 11.77 -6.79
CA LYS A 75 8.50 11.74 -8.26
C LYS A 75 7.17 12.05 -8.94
N ILE A 76 7.24 12.75 -10.05
CA ILE A 76 6.16 12.86 -11.05
C ILE A 76 6.75 12.48 -12.39
N ALA A 77 6.15 11.51 -13.07
CA ALA A 77 6.60 11.01 -14.36
C ALA A 77 5.40 10.55 -15.21
N PRO A 78 5.55 10.43 -16.54
CA PRO A 78 4.55 9.73 -17.34
C PRO A 78 4.36 8.30 -16.86
N ALA A 79 3.11 7.82 -16.83
CA ALA A 79 2.80 6.44 -16.48
C ALA A 79 3.37 5.49 -17.55
N VAL A 80 4.18 4.53 -17.14
CA VAL A 80 4.79 3.51 -18.00
C VAL A 80 3.98 2.23 -17.98
N GLU A 81 3.58 1.81 -16.78
CA GLU A 81 2.84 0.58 -16.55
C GLU A 81 1.41 0.87 -16.10
N LYS A 82 0.49 -0.03 -16.41
CA LYS A 82 -0.90 0.07 -15.93
C LYS A 82 -1.02 -0.48 -14.51
N VAL A 83 -1.83 0.16 -13.68
CA VAL A 83 -2.14 -0.29 -12.29
C VAL A 83 -2.55 -1.77 -12.23
N GLY A 84 -3.19 -2.30 -13.26
CA GLY A 84 -3.59 -3.72 -13.34
C GLY A 84 -2.43 -4.72 -13.52
N GLU A 85 -1.21 -4.25 -13.70
CA GLU A 85 -0.02 -5.09 -13.78
C GLU A 85 0.61 -5.38 -12.41
N ILE A 86 0.17 -4.69 -11.35
CA ILE A 86 0.62 -4.96 -9.98
C ILE A 86 0.09 -6.32 -9.54
N GLU A 87 0.97 -7.17 -9.03
CA GLU A 87 0.65 -8.51 -8.55
C GLU A 87 0.94 -8.68 -7.06
N THR A 88 2.11 -8.24 -6.59
CA THR A 88 2.53 -8.41 -5.20
C THR A 88 3.11 -7.12 -4.61
N ALA A 89 3.17 -7.07 -3.28
CA ALA A 89 3.81 -5.99 -2.53
C ALA A 89 4.70 -6.57 -1.44
N ALA A 90 5.86 -5.95 -1.20
CA ALA A 90 6.73 -6.27 -0.09
C ALA A 90 6.42 -5.36 1.10
N TYR A 91 6.40 -5.96 2.28
CA TYR A 91 6.17 -5.29 3.55
C TYR A 91 7.29 -5.62 4.52
N GLU A 92 7.93 -4.61 5.07
CA GLU A 92 8.78 -4.74 6.24
C GLU A 92 7.93 -4.66 7.50
N VAL A 93 8.06 -5.66 8.36
CA VAL A 93 7.33 -5.74 9.62
C VAL A 93 8.31 -5.75 10.77
N THR A 94 8.06 -4.87 11.73
CA THR A 94 8.87 -4.73 12.94
C THR A 94 8.00 -4.96 14.16
N MET A 95 8.44 -5.81 15.07
CA MET A 95 7.75 -6.20 16.30
C MET A 95 8.73 -6.31 17.47
N PRO A 96 8.28 -6.34 18.74
CA PRO A 96 9.13 -6.73 19.86
C PRO A 96 9.65 -8.17 19.70
N ALA A 97 10.89 -8.42 20.14
CA ALA A 97 11.54 -9.73 20.06
C ALA A 97 10.73 -10.88 20.70
N SER A 98 9.91 -10.59 21.69
CA SER A 98 8.98 -11.55 22.31
C SER A 98 8.01 -12.20 21.31
N SER A 99 7.79 -11.57 20.15
CA SER A 99 6.92 -12.10 19.08
C SER A 99 7.56 -13.26 18.29
N ALA A 100 8.83 -13.57 18.50
CA ALA A 100 9.54 -14.67 17.82
C ALA A 100 8.81 -16.02 17.98
N ILE A 101 8.24 -16.28 19.15
CA ILE A 101 7.48 -17.50 19.42
C ILE A 101 6.29 -17.67 18.45
N ALA A 102 5.64 -16.58 18.08
CA ALA A 102 4.51 -16.62 17.14
C ALA A 102 4.96 -16.87 15.70
N LEU A 103 6.13 -16.36 15.30
CA LEU A 103 6.71 -16.64 13.99
C LEU A 103 7.20 -18.08 13.91
N ASP A 104 7.78 -18.62 14.98
CA ASP A 104 8.17 -20.03 15.05
C ASP A 104 6.93 -20.94 14.98
N ALA A 105 5.86 -20.58 15.68
CA ALA A 105 4.57 -21.28 15.59
C ALA A 105 4.02 -21.24 14.16
N TYR A 106 4.02 -20.06 13.51
CA TYR A 106 3.65 -19.94 12.10
C TYR A 106 4.51 -20.83 11.21
N ASN A 107 5.84 -20.78 11.34
CA ASN A 107 6.76 -21.53 10.50
C ASN A 107 6.62 -23.04 10.64
N ASN A 108 6.22 -23.53 11.83
CA ASN A 108 6.01 -24.95 12.13
C ASN A 108 4.57 -25.44 11.84
N ALA A 109 3.62 -24.52 11.61
CA ALA A 109 2.26 -24.88 11.26
C ALA A 109 2.18 -25.39 9.80
N GLU A 110 1.35 -26.39 9.58
CA GLU A 110 1.03 -26.89 8.24
C GLU A 110 0.06 -25.93 7.50
N HIS A 111 -0.85 -25.31 8.25
CA HIS A 111 -1.84 -24.35 7.75
C HIS A 111 -1.87 -23.12 8.63
N ALA A 112 -2.15 -21.96 8.01
CA ALA A 112 -2.37 -20.69 8.69
C ALA A 112 -3.66 -20.06 8.15
N GLU A 113 -4.80 -20.60 8.59
CA GLU A 113 -6.11 -20.17 8.12
C GLU A 113 -6.50 -18.83 8.73
N VAL A 114 -6.93 -17.90 7.87
CA VAL A 114 -7.45 -16.59 8.25
C VAL A 114 -8.79 -16.30 7.56
N THR A 115 -9.66 -15.55 8.22
CA THR A 115 -10.94 -15.16 7.66
C THR A 115 -10.89 -13.74 7.11
N LYS A 116 -11.01 -13.60 5.80
CA LYS A 116 -11.13 -12.32 5.11
C LYS A 116 -12.59 -11.95 4.92
N LYS A 117 -13.00 -10.78 5.43
CA LYS A 117 -14.31 -10.18 5.14
C LYS A 117 -14.31 -9.58 3.73
N THR A 118 -15.29 -9.93 2.92
CA THR A 118 -15.49 -9.40 1.56
C THR A 118 -16.90 -8.81 1.43
N LYS A 119 -17.15 -8.06 0.38
CA LYS A 119 -18.50 -7.52 0.09
C LYS A 119 -19.57 -8.62 -0.09
N ARG A 120 -19.15 -9.83 -0.44
CA ARG A 120 -20.04 -10.99 -0.71
C ARG A 120 -20.11 -11.98 0.47
N GLY A 121 -19.48 -11.66 1.62
CA GLY A 121 -19.43 -12.52 2.80
C GLY A 121 -18.02 -12.72 3.34
N GLN A 122 -17.80 -13.81 4.04
CA GLN A 122 -16.51 -14.21 4.60
C GLN A 122 -15.86 -15.26 3.71
N LYS A 123 -14.55 -15.19 3.53
CA LYS A 123 -13.75 -16.18 2.82
C LYS A 123 -12.58 -16.60 3.71
N THR A 124 -12.44 -17.91 3.94
CA THR A 124 -11.26 -18.48 4.59
C THR A 124 -10.14 -18.61 3.56
N LEU A 125 -8.96 -18.21 3.94
CA LEU A 125 -7.73 -18.27 3.15
C LEU A 125 -6.63 -18.87 4.00
N ASP A 126 -5.78 -19.69 3.40
CA ASP A 126 -4.56 -20.19 4.05
C ASP A 126 -3.39 -19.28 3.64
N LEU A 127 -2.80 -18.60 4.63
CA LEU A 127 -1.65 -17.72 4.41
C LEU A 127 -0.42 -18.51 3.93
N LYS A 128 -0.29 -19.79 4.32
CA LYS A 128 0.81 -20.66 3.90
C LYS A 128 0.89 -20.87 2.39
N ALA A 129 -0.23 -20.76 1.67
CA ALA A 129 -0.26 -20.81 0.21
C ALA A 129 0.46 -19.63 -0.47
N TYR A 130 0.67 -18.52 0.26
CA TYR A 130 1.28 -17.28 -0.27
C TYR A 130 2.59 -16.93 0.42
N LEU A 131 2.76 -17.35 1.68
CA LEU A 131 3.92 -17.09 2.51
C LEU A 131 4.22 -18.37 3.32
N ASP A 132 4.92 -19.30 2.70
CA ASP A 132 5.20 -20.62 3.29
C ASP A 132 6.01 -20.50 4.58
N ARG A 133 7.08 -19.72 4.56
CA ARG A 133 7.97 -19.52 5.70
C ARG A 133 8.38 -18.06 5.84
N ILE A 134 8.48 -17.58 7.07
CA ILE A 134 8.94 -16.23 7.40
C ILE A 134 10.34 -16.35 8.02
N ALA A 135 11.35 -15.86 7.31
CA ALA A 135 12.67 -15.64 7.88
C ALA A 135 12.66 -14.30 8.64
N TYR A 136 13.19 -14.29 9.85
CA TYR A 136 13.25 -13.08 10.67
C TYR A 136 14.62 -12.93 11.32
N THR A 137 14.95 -11.70 11.70
CA THR A 137 16.13 -11.37 12.53
C THR A 137 15.68 -10.68 13.81
N VAL A 138 16.49 -10.79 14.86
CA VAL A 138 16.25 -10.08 16.11
C VAL A 138 17.48 -9.24 16.41
N GLU A 139 17.29 -7.94 16.52
CA GLU A 139 18.33 -6.97 16.85
C GLU A 139 17.77 -5.97 17.88
N ASP A 140 18.54 -5.67 18.92
CA ASP A 140 18.21 -4.68 19.97
C ASP A 140 16.77 -4.83 20.51
N ASP A 141 16.37 -6.07 20.85
CA ASP A 141 15.03 -6.41 21.39
C ASP A 141 13.88 -6.21 20.38
N THR A 142 14.23 -6.03 19.10
CA THR A 142 13.30 -5.82 18.01
C THR A 142 13.44 -6.94 16.97
N LEU A 143 12.32 -7.50 16.57
CA LEU A 143 12.22 -8.51 15.52
C LEU A 143 11.84 -7.85 14.20
N HIS A 144 12.54 -8.23 13.12
CA HIS A 144 12.34 -7.74 11.76
C HIS A 144 12.12 -8.90 10.80
N PHE A 145 11.15 -8.76 9.91
CA PHE A 145 10.96 -9.67 8.79
C PHE A 145 10.34 -8.97 7.58
N THR A 146 10.49 -9.57 6.42
CA THR A 146 9.84 -9.14 5.18
C THR A 146 8.79 -10.15 4.76
N ALA A 147 7.60 -9.66 4.39
CA ALA A 147 6.53 -10.46 3.82
C ALA A 147 6.18 -9.93 2.43
N VAL A 148 6.19 -10.80 1.42
CA VAL A 148 5.71 -10.49 0.07
C VAL A 148 4.32 -11.10 -0.08
N LEU A 149 3.31 -10.25 -0.27
CA LEU A 149 1.90 -10.66 -0.30
C LEU A 149 1.23 -10.21 -1.59
N PRO A 150 0.23 -10.98 -2.09
CA PRO A 150 -0.60 -10.55 -3.20
C PRO A 150 -1.22 -9.17 -2.98
N CYS A 151 -1.06 -8.27 -3.94
CA CYS A 151 -1.55 -6.89 -3.90
C CYS A 151 -2.27 -6.52 -5.21
N GLY A 152 -3.05 -7.45 -5.74
CA GLY A 152 -3.78 -7.23 -6.99
C GLY A 152 -4.93 -6.24 -6.83
N SER A 153 -5.33 -5.64 -7.95
CA SER A 153 -6.46 -4.71 -8.05
C SER A 153 -7.71 -5.38 -8.64
N GLY A 154 -8.88 -4.82 -8.38
CA GLY A 154 -10.14 -5.30 -8.90
C GLY A 154 -10.56 -6.67 -8.34
N GLU A 155 -10.66 -7.69 -9.21
CA GLU A 155 -11.00 -9.07 -8.82
C GLU A 155 -9.78 -9.91 -8.39
N ALA A 156 -8.56 -9.41 -8.63
CA ALA A 156 -7.34 -10.09 -8.24
C ALA A 156 -7.21 -10.13 -6.70
N LEU A 157 -6.46 -11.13 -6.23
CA LEU A 157 -6.27 -11.31 -4.81
C LEU A 157 -5.44 -10.15 -4.23
N ASN A 158 -5.96 -9.58 -3.16
CA ASN A 158 -5.25 -8.59 -2.35
C ASN A 158 -5.26 -9.08 -0.90
N LEU A 159 -4.10 -9.35 -0.34
CA LEU A 159 -3.94 -9.74 1.06
C LEU A 159 -3.41 -8.55 1.87
N ASN A 160 -4.26 -8.07 2.78
CA ASN A 160 -3.82 -7.05 3.73
C ASN A 160 -2.85 -7.69 4.75
N PRO A 161 -1.65 -7.10 4.97
CA PRO A 161 -0.72 -7.55 6.01
C PRO A 161 -1.34 -7.67 7.41
N ALA A 162 -2.42 -6.93 7.68
CA ALA A 162 -3.15 -7.06 8.93
C ALA A 162 -3.66 -8.49 9.19
N LEU A 163 -3.97 -9.26 8.15
CA LEU A 163 -4.38 -10.66 8.32
C LEU A 163 -3.23 -11.52 8.88
N LEU A 164 -2.01 -11.25 8.43
CA LEU A 164 -0.82 -11.94 8.96
C LEU A 164 -0.52 -11.49 10.39
N THR A 165 -0.53 -10.19 10.66
CA THR A 165 -0.24 -9.68 12.01
C THR A 165 -1.31 -10.07 13.03
N ASP A 166 -2.58 -10.16 12.62
CA ASP A 166 -3.68 -10.66 13.45
C ASP A 166 -3.51 -12.15 13.76
N PHE A 167 -3.16 -12.96 12.76
CA PHE A 167 -2.85 -14.37 12.97
C PHE A 167 -1.68 -14.55 13.95
N LEU A 168 -0.57 -13.83 13.74
CA LEU A 168 0.59 -13.90 14.64
C LEU A 168 0.23 -13.47 16.07
N ARG A 169 -0.64 -12.47 16.24
CA ARG A 169 -1.12 -12.05 17.57
C ARG A 169 -1.91 -13.15 18.26
N GLU A 170 -2.73 -13.89 17.53
CA GLU A 170 -3.45 -15.06 18.08
C GLU A 170 -2.49 -16.17 18.51
N GLN A 171 -1.30 -16.24 17.92
CA GLN A 171 -0.22 -17.15 18.30
C GLN A 171 0.73 -16.58 19.39
N GLY A 172 0.40 -15.43 19.97
CA GLY A 172 1.15 -14.83 21.09
C GLY A 172 2.12 -13.72 20.70
N ALA A 173 2.06 -13.19 19.46
CA ALA A 173 2.81 -11.99 19.11
C ALA A 173 2.30 -10.75 19.86
N ALA A 174 3.13 -9.72 19.88
CA ALA A 174 2.83 -8.44 20.49
C ALA A 174 1.57 -7.77 19.87
N PRO A 175 0.89 -6.90 20.64
CA PRO A 175 -0.29 -6.18 20.16
C PRO A 175 0.01 -5.28 18.95
N VAL A 176 -1.01 -5.02 18.12
CA VAL A 176 -0.91 -4.28 16.86
C VAL A 176 -0.23 -2.91 17.00
N TRP A 177 -0.44 -2.19 18.11
CA TRP A 177 0.19 -0.89 18.34
C TRP A 177 1.70 -0.95 18.62
N GLN A 178 2.26 -2.14 18.83
CA GLN A 178 3.69 -2.40 18.93
C GLN A 178 4.26 -3.00 17.63
N CYS A 179 3.43 -3.15 16.62
CA CYS A 179 3.79 -3.66 15.32
C CYS A 179 3.82 -2.52 14.31
N ARG A 180 4.95 -2.31 13.65
CA ARG A 180 5.09 -1.38 12.54
C ARG A 180 5.12 -2.14 11.23
N VAL A 181 4.28 -1.74 10.29
CA VAL A 181 4.20 -2.35 8.95
C VAL A 181 4.46 -1.27 7.92
N VAL A 182 5.48 -1.44 7.11
CA VAL A 182 5.90 -0.51 6.06
C VAL A 182 5.87 -1.22 4.72
N ARG A 183 5.07 -0.75 3.76
CA ARG A 183 5.15 -1.20 2.37
C ARG A 183 6.38 -0.59 1.72
N THR A 184 7.30 -1.42 1.23
CA THR A 184 8.56 -0.95 0.66
C THR A 184 8.59 -1.02 -0.86
N HIS A 185 7.91 -2.02 -1.47
CA HIS A 185 7.90 -2.23 -2.91
C HIS A 185 6.53 -2.70 -3.38
N LEU A 186 6.23 -2.34 -4.64
CA LEU A 186 5.15 -2.92 -5.44
C LEU A 186 5.79 -3.63 -6.61
N TYR A 187 5.40 -4.88 -6.87
CA TYR A 187 5.94 -5.67 -7.97
C TYR A 187 4.87 -5.95 -9.02
N ASN A 188 5.28 -5.84 -10.28
CA ASN A 188 4.45 -6.23 -11.40
C ASN A 188 4.45 -7.75 -11.62
N LYS A 189 3.64 -8.25 -12.57
CA LYS A 189 3.55 -9.68 -12.93
C LYS A 189 4.85 -10.31 -13.39
N ALA A 190 5.83 -9.52 -13.79
CA ALA A 190 7.17 -9.98 -14.14
C ALA A 190 8.13 -10.02 -12.94
N GLY A 191 7.66 -9.68 -11.72
CA GLY A 191 8.47 -9.63 -10.51
C GLY A 191 9.44 -8.45 -10.46
N LYS A 192 9.23 -7.41 -11.28
CA LYS A 192 10.01 -6.17 -11.28
C LYS A 192 9.30 -5.10 -10.48
N ASP A 193 10.06 -4.14 -9.96
CA ASP A 193 9.48 -2.96 -9.32
C ASP A 193 8.54 -2.27 -10.29
N PHE A 194 7.35 -1.91 -9.78
CA PHE A 194 6.35 -1.16 -10.53
C PHE A 194 6.79 0.31 -10.63
N GLU A 195 6.86 0.84 -11.87
CA GLU A 195 7.25 2.22 -12.19
C GLU A 195 6.16 3.03 -12.91
#